data_cb78e12db3816a64b896ba56c8251b8c
#
_entry.id   cb78e12db3816a64b896ba56c8251b8c
#
_cell.length_a   1.000
_cell.length_b   1.000
_cell.length_c   1.000
_cell.angle_alpha   90.00
_cell.angle_beta   90.00
_cell.angle_gamma   90.00
#
_symmetry.space_group_name_H-M   'P 1'
#
loop_
_entity.id
_entity.type
_entity.pdbx_description
1 polymer ?
#
loop_
_entity_poly.entity_id
_entity_poly.type
_entity_poly.pdbx_seq_one_letter_code
_entity_poly.pdbx_strand_id
1 'polypeptide(L)'
;MDFAEWAELVSQRTNRSLAGAAIYLKKGLSEEELPAPSVLGAWGLHEAGSADDADFIYPEVPDEPAEYAAEAIDHAASHMLISQRLAEEIASAGTLKGLRIALSLIIEPKTAVLAKRLRAAGATVGIYCHAHECHQEVADELKREGFLVEADAAWSPAEERQGSLRLLDELKPQIIVDDGANISRLMVVERPHLLKGFFGVSEETTSGVRAFEAMERTGELPFPVIAVNDSALKTSFDNRHGTGETCATTMQRLLGAHCFADARVAVFGFGPAGQGFAERVLALGAGVAIVERDPRAAMKALYAGFAVLPAEEALSHADIVVSATGVRHTLTDALLEHCHEGAVVAVIGGIAQEIALDAIRAAGGQVGRGDASDLVLPSGKHLQLLAEGNGVNYTAGPGNPIEIMDLSFAVQLASVERLAKAEGILPHKLLRLDEETDKRLAEAALAVRGIRIDEGAGPLVRDWRQTRYNEEEA
;
A
#
# COMPACT_ATOMS: atom_id res chain seq x y z
N MET A 1 -17.16 -23.51 -6.23
CA MET A 1 -16.34 -22.29 -6.05
C MET A 1 -14.90 -22.70 -6.23
N ASP A 2 -14.24 -22.16 -7.21
CA ASP A 2 -12.81 -22.38 -7.39
C ASP A 2 -11.98 -21.34 -6.61
N PHE A 3 -10.65 -21.44 -6.71
CA PHE A 3 -9.76 -20.57 -5.94
C PHE A 3 -9.87 -19.09 -6.36
N ALA A 4 -10.09 -18.79 -7.64
CA ALA A 4 -10.18 -17.42 -8.12
C ALA A 4 -11.42 -16.71 -7.55
N GLU A 5 -12.57 -17.39 -7.59
CA GLU A 5 -13.81 -16.88 -6.98
C GLU A 5 -13.69 -16.74 -5.45
N TRP A 6 -13.08 -17.74 -4.81
CA TRP A 6 -12.90 -17.72 -3.36
C TRP A 6 -11.97 -16.60 -2.90
N ALA A 7 -10.81 -16.42 -3.54
CA ALA A 7 -9.84 -15.41 -3.18
C ALA A 7 -10.41 -13.98 -3.35
N GLU A 8 -11.14 -13.76 -4.45
CA GLU A 8 -11.85 -12.50 -4.67
C GLU A 8 -12.84 -12.22 -3.53
N LEU A 9 -13.74 -13.15 -3.25
CA LEU A 9 -14.77 -12.97 -2.21
C LEU A 9 -14.19 -12.76 -0.83
N VAL A 10 -13.18 -13.56 -0.42
CA VAL A 10 -12.56 -13.42 0.90
C VAL A 10 -11.85 -12.06 1.02
N SER A 11 -11.03 -11.70 0.04
CA SER A 11 -10.29 -10.43 0.05
C SER A 11 -11.23 -9.22 0.08
N GLN A 12 -12.27 -9.22 -0.78
CA GLN A 12 -13.17 -8.07 -0.89
C GLN A 12 -14.13 -7.94 0.31
N ARG A 13 -14.59 -9.06 0.89
CA ARG A 13 -15.51 -9.03 2.02
C ARG A 13 -14.84 -8.76 3.35
N THR A 14 -13.66 -9.33 3.58
CA THR A 14 -13.03 -9.25 4.91
C THR A 14 -11.92 -8.22 4.99
N ASN A 15 -11.38 -7.80 3.84
CA ASN A 15 -10.13 -7.02 3.74
C ASN A 15 -8.97 -7.64 4.55
N ARG A 16 -9.01 -8.94 4.82
CA ARG A 16 -7.92 -9.68 5.47
C ARG A 16 -6.92 -10.16 4.42
N SER A 17 -5.66 -10.28 4.82
CA SER A 17 -4.58 -10.73 3.93
C SER A 17 -4.65 -12.23 3.68
N LEU A 18 -4.63 -12.62 2.42
CA LEU A 18 -4.34 -14.00 2.03
C LEU A 18 -2.84 -14.29 2.15
N ALA A 19 -1.99 -13.31 1.86
CA ALA A 19 -0.55 -13.46 1.98
C ALA A 19 -0.12 -13.62 3.45
N GLY A 20 0.57 -14.72 3.73
CA GLY A 20 1.01 -15.09 5.07
C GLY A 20 -0.06 -15.74 5.95
N ALA A 21 -1.25 -16.03 5.40
CA ALA A 21 -2.33 -16.69 6.12
C ALA A 21 -2.24 -18.22 6.03
N ALA A 22 -2.76 -18.88 7.07
CA ALA A 22 -2.93 -20.32 7.12
C ALA A 22 -4.31 -20.70 6.55
N ILE A 23 -4.33 -21.63 5.60
CA ILE A 23 -5.56 -22.11 4.96
C ILE A 23 -5.79 -23.59 5.27
N TYR A 24 -6.97 -23.95 5.73
CA TYR A 24 -7.39 -25.33 5.85
C TYR A 24 -8.23 -25.76 4.65
N LEU A 25 -7.74 -26.76 3.93
CA LEU A 25 -8.46 -27.34 2.80
C LEU A 25 -9.48 -28.36 3.33
N LYS A 26 -10.77 -28.07 3.16
CA LYS A 26 -11.87 -28.90 3.69
C LYS A 26 -11.82 -30.31 3.12
N LYS A 27 -11.99 -31.31 3.97
CA LYS A 27 -12.00 -32.72 3.55
C LYS A 27 -13.20 -33.03 2.65
N GLY A 28 -12.96 -33.85 1.62
CA GLY A 28 -14.00 -34.32 0.71
C GLY A 28 -14.10 -33.57 -0.61
N LEU A 29 -13.23 -32.58 -0.84
CA LEU A 29 -13.05 -31.94 -2.14
C LEU A 29 -12.32 -32.90 -3.10
N SER A 30 -12.69 -32.88 -4.37
CA SER A 30 -11.97 -33.60 -5.44
C SER A 30 -10.64 -32.90 -5.79
N GLU A 31 -9.72 -33.61 -6.46
CA GLU A 31 -8.46 -33.03 -6.91
C GLU A 31 -8.66 -31.79 -7.84
N GLU A 32 -9.77 -31.75 -8.60
CA GLU A 32 -10.10 -30.63 -9.49
C GLU A 32 -10.65 -29.41 -8.73
N GLU A 33 -11.20 -29.62 -7.53
CA GLU A 33 -11.72 -28.55 -6.67
C GLU A 33 -10.63 -27.93 -5.77
N LEU A 34 -9.53 -28.65 -5.57
CA LEU A 34 -8.43 -28.18 -4.74
C LEU A 34 -7.52 -27.20 -5.51
N PRO A 35 -7.16 -26.06 -4.89
CA PRO A 35 -6.17 -25.16 -5.48
C PRO A 35 -4.80 -25.87 -5.58
N ALA A 36 -4.11 -25.71 -6.70
CA ALA A 36 -2.78 -26.26 -6.86
C ALA A 36 -1.81 -25.64 -5.83
N PRO A 37 -0.86 -26.42 -5.28
CA PRO A 37 0.12 -25.91 -4.32
C PRO A 37 0.92 -24.69 -4.85
N SER A 38 1.17 -24.63 -6.17
CA SER A 38 1.82 -23.49 -6.81
C SER A 38 0.98 -22.22 -6.77
N VAL A 39 -0.35 -22.33 -6.83
CA VAL A 39 -1.28 -21.21 -6.70
C VAL A 39 -1.29 -20.71 -5.25
N LEU A 40 -1.41 -21.61 -4.28
CA LEU A 40 -1.33 -21.23 -2.86
C LEU A 40 0.00 -20.52 -2.54
N GLY A 41 1.13 -21.08 -3.02
CA GLY A 41 2.45 -20.48 -2.81
C GLY A 41 2.60 -19.09 -3.46
N ALA A 42 2.07 -18.89 -4.68
CA ALA A 42 2.10 -17.59 -5.36
C ALA A 42 1.27 -16.52 -4.62
N TRP A 43 0.22 -16.94 -3.92
CA TRP A 43 -0.62 -16.07 -3.07
C TRP A 43 -0.08 -15.92 -1.64
N GLY A 44 0.99 -16.67 -1.30
CA GLY A 44 1.60 -16.62 0.02
C GLY A 44 0.80 -17.35 1.11
N LEU A 45 -0.14 -18.23 0.70
CA LEU A 45 -0.90 -19.09 1.59
C LEU A 45 -0.09 -20.34 1.97
N HIS A 46 -0.28 -20.82 3.19
CA HIS A 46 0.29 -22.10 3.64
C HIS A 46 -0.80 -22.98 4.26
N GLU A 47 -0.71 -24.30 4.04
CA GLU A 47 -1.72 -25.22 4.53
C GLU A 47 -1.64 -25.38 6.05
N ALA A 48 -2.80 -25.29 6.71
CA ALA A 48 -2.97 -25.59 8.13
C ALA A 48 -3.26 -27.08 8.33
N GLY A 49 -2.76 -27.64 9.42
CA GLY A 49 -3.02 -29.04 9.79
C GLY A 49 -4.44 -29.34 10.26
N SER A 50 -5.14 -28.31 10.77
CA SER A 50 -6.52 -28.39 11.23
C SER A 50 -7.27 -27.08 10.96
N ALA A 51 -8.61 -27.13 11.01
CA ALA A 51 -9.46 -25.96 10.88
C ALA A 51 -9.28 -24.97 12.03
N ASP A 52 -8.94 -25.46 13.23
CA ASP A 52 -8.74 -24.61 14.41
C ASP A 52 -7.45 -23.79 14.35
N ASP A 53 -6.49 -24.23 13.53
CA ASP A 53 -5.20 -23.56 13.33
C ASP A 53 -5.17 -22.67 12.08
N ALA A 54 -6.30 -22.55 11.36
CA ALA A 54 -6.39 -21.84 10.09
C ALA A 54 -6.98 -20.44 10.24
N ASP A 55 -6.44 -19.51 9.47
CA ASP A 55 -7.05 -18.18 9.28
C ASP A 55 -8.30 -18.27 8.40
N PHE A 56 -8.26 -19.16 7.41
CA PHE A 56 -9.33 -19.38 6.45
C PHE A 56 -9.59 -20.88 6.22
N ILE A 57 -10.84 -21.21 5.93
CA ILE A 57 -11.27 -22.57 5.55
C ILE A 57 -11.75 -22.54 4.09
N TYR A 58 -11.03 -23.18 3.20
CA TYR A 58 -11.43 -23.28 1.80
C TYR A 58 -12.42 -24.45 1.60
N PRO A 59 -13.53 -24.27 0.88
CA PRO A 59 -13.98 -23.10 0.13
C PRO A 59 -15.00 -22.20 0.86
N GLU A 60 -14.94 -22.11 2.17
CA GLU A 60 -15.85 -21.25 2.95
C GLU A 60 -15.48 -19.76 2.79
N VAL A 61 -16.48 -18.91 2.63
CA VAL A 61 -16.31 -17.47 2.59
C VAL A 61 -16.81 -16.91 3.91
N PRO A 62 -15.97 -16.17 4.67
CA PRO A 62 -16.41 -15.51 5.89
C PRO A 62 -17.52 -14.49 5.63
N ASP A 63 -18.30 -14.19 6.64
CA ASP A 63 -19.28 -13.11 6.60
C ASP A 63 -18.58 -11.76 6.40
N GLU A 64 -19.28 -10.84 5.75
CA GLU A 64 -18.80 -9.46 5.63
C GLU A 64 -18.76 -8.81 7.01
N PRO A 65 -17.75 -7.99 7.34
CA PRO A 65 -17.88 -7.08 8.46
C PRO A 65 -19.11 -6.19 8.22
N ALA A 66 -19.81 -5.85 9.29
CA ALA A 66 -21.08 -5.18 9.21
C ALA A 66 -21.03 -3.85 8.42
N GLU A 67 -22.20 -3.43 7.93
CA GLU A 67 -22.39 -2.26 7.04
C GLU A 67 -22.01 -0.89 7.66
N TYR A 68 -21.63 -0.83 8.95
CA TYR A 68 -21.38 0.42 9.65
C TYR A 68 -19.87 0.71 9.82
N ALA A 69 -19.47 1.94 9.60
CA ALA A 69 -18.08 2.38 9.71
C ALA A 69 -17.42 2.02 11.06
N ALA A 70 -18.16 2.15 12.17
CA ALA A 70 -17.66 1.78 13.51
C ALA A 70 -17.29 0.30 13.58
N GLU A 71 -18.10 -0.59 13.04
CA GLU A 71 -17.88 -2.04 13.04
C GLU A 71 -16.74 -2.44 12.10
N ALA A 72 -16.60 -1.76 10.96
CA ALA A 72 -15.45 -1.93 10.06
C ALA A 72 -14.13 -1.50 10.73
N ILE A 73 -14.15 -0.41 11.51
CA ILE A 73 -13.00 0.03 12.31
C ILE A 73 -12.67 -0.98 13.40
N ASP A 74 -13.67 -1.51 14.11
CA ASP A 74 -13.48 -2.50 15.16
C ASP A 74 -12.98 -3.84 14.57
N HIS A 75 -13.50 -4.25 13.40
CA HIS A 75 -12.98 -5.40 12.67
C HIS A 75 -11.50 -5.21 12.30
N ALA A 76 -11.14 -4.06 11.73
CA ALA A 76 -9.73 -3.76 11.45
C ALA A 76 -8.88 -3.79 12.73
N ALA A 77 -9.35 -3.15 13.81
CA ALA A 77 -8.63 -3.11 15.08
C ALA A 77 -8.36 -4.50 15.66
N SER A 78 -9.31 -5.45 15.52
CA SER A 78 -9.19 -6.81 16.03
C SER A 78 -8.10 -7.64 15.33
N HIS A 79 -7.70 -7.26 14.11
CA HIS A 79 -6.66 -7.93 13.32
C HIS A 79 -5.35 -7.14 13.22
N MET A 80 -5.29 -5.93 13.80
CA MET A 80 -4.09 -5.08 13.80
C MET A 80 -3.35 -5.20 15.14
N LEU A 81 -2.81 -6.37 15.46
CA LEU A 81 -2.28 -6.69 16.78
C LEU A 81 -0.85 -6.17 17.01
N ILE A 82 -0.06 -5.98 15.97
CA ILE A 82 1.35 -5.54 16.04
C ILE A 82 1.38 -4.06 16.42
N SER A 83 0.68 -3.23 15.67
CA SER A 83 0.59 -1.79 15.95
C SER A 83 -0.18 -1.48 17.25
N GLN A 84 -1.11 -2.37 17.67
CA GLN A 84 -1.73 -2.27 18.99
C GLN A 84 -0.67 -2.38 20.10
N ARG A 85 0.11 -3.46 20.07
CA ARG A 85 1.15 -3.69 21.08
C ARG A 85 2.14 -2.52 21.16
N LEU A 86 2.60 -2.06 20.00
CA LEU A 86 3.55 -0.93 19.95
C LEU A 86 2.92 0.37 20.47
N ALA A 87 1.66 0.64 20.14
CA ALA A 87 0.95 1.82 20.65
C ALA A 87 0.78 1.78 22.17
N GLU A 88 0.53 0.60 22.76
CA GLU A 88 0.48 0.40 24.21
C GLU A 88 1.84 0.64 24.89
N GLU A 89 2.94 0.18 24.26
CA GLU A 89 4.31 0.46 24.73
C GLU A 89 4.60 1.97 24.70
N ILE A 90 4.27 2.68 23.62
CA ILE A 90 4.43 4.12 23.45
C ILE A 90 3.58 4.89 24.46
N ALA A 91 2.32 4.47 24.68
CA ALA A 91 1.42 5.06 25.66
C ALA A 91 1.96 4.93 27.07
N SER A 92 2.48 3.74 27.42
CA SER A 92 3.07 3.46 28.74
C SER A 92 4.32 4.30 28.99
N ALA A 93 5.12 4.56 27.95
CA ALA A 93 6.29 5.42 28.01
C ALA A 93 5.92 6.92 28.07
N GLY A 94 4.69 7.29 27.68
CA GLY A 94 4.22 8.67 27.64
C GLY A 94 4.88 9.53 26.56
N THR A 95 5.53 8.92 25.57
CA THR A 95 6.37 9.60 24.56
C THR A 95 5.57 10.59 23.69
N LEU A 96 4.29 10.32 23.43
CA LEU A 96 3.45 11.16 22.58
C LEU A 96 2.55 12.12 23.35
N LYS A 97 2.66 12.15 24.68
CA LYS A 97 1.76 12.95 25.53
C LYS A 97 1.84 14.44 25.20
N GLY A 98 0.73 15.01 24.79
CA GLY A 98 0.59 16.43 24.46
C GLY A 98 1.16 16.86 23.11
N LEU A 99 1.71 15.94 22.32
CA LEU A 99 2.13 16.22 20.95
C LEU A 99 0.91 16.36 20.01
N ARG A 100 1.07 17.15 18.98
CA ARG A 100 0.09 17.35 17.91
C ARG A 100 0.60 16.69 16.65
N ILE A 101 -0.16 15.72 16.16
CA ILE A 101 0.21 14.87 15.02
C ILE A 101 -0.85 15.01 13.92
N ALA A 102 -0.43 15.39 12.73
CA ALA A 102 -1.28 15.35 11.55
C ALA A 102 -1.09 14.04 10.81
N LEU A 103 -2.18 13.41 10.41
CA LEU A 103 -2.21 12.29 9.47
C LEU A 103 -2.70 12.81 8.12
N SER A 104 -1.93 12.65 7.07
CA SER A 104 -2.30 12.90 5.68
C SER A 104 -2.19 11.58 4.94
N LEU A 105 -3.19 10.74 5.13
CA LEU A 105 -3.26 9.36 4.64
C LEU A 105 -4.65 9.09 4.07
N ILE A 106 -4.80 8.04 3.28
CA ILE A 106 -6.11 7.51 2.86
C ILE A 106 -6.98 7.30 4.11
N ILE A 107 -8.19 7.88 4.13
CA ILE A 107 -9.14 7.63 5.22
C ILE A 107 -9.93 6.36 4.92
N GLU A 108 -9.61 5.32 5.70
CA GLU A 108 -10.23 4.01 5.70
C GLU A 108 -10.21 3.42 7.11
N PRO A 109 -10.85 2.25 7.38
CA PRO A 109 -10.91 1.69 8.73
C PRO A 109 -9.56 1.53 9.42
N LYS A 110 -8.52 1.08 8.70
CA LYS A 110 -7.16 0.85 9.26
C LYS A 110 -6.49 2.16 9.68
N THR A 111 -6.65 3.21 8.90
CA THR A 111 -6.15 4.56 9.24
C THR A 111 -6.89 5.14 10.45
N ALA A 112 -8.19 4.88 10.57
CA ALA A 112 -8.94 5.25 11.76
C ALA A 112 -8.39 4.56 13.01
N VAL A 113 -8.00 3.28 12.92
CA VAL A 113 -7.33 2.55 14.01
C VAL A 113 -6.01 3.20 14.39
N LEU A 114 -5.17 3.58 13.41
CA LEU A 114 -3.91 4.29 13.69
C LEU A 114 -4.17 5.62 14.42
N ALA A 115 -5.13 6.42 13.95
CA ALA A 115 -5.49 7.69 14.57
C ALA A 115 -5.96 7.50 16.02
N LYS A 116 -6.82 6.50 16.28
CA LYS A 116 -7.31 6.16 17.63
C LYS A 116 -6.15 5.73 18.54
N ARG A 117 -5.19 4.97 18.05
CA ARG A 117 -4.00 4.52 18.81
C ARG A 117 -3.07 5.67 19.15
N LEU A 118 -2.79 6.57 18.22
CA LEU A 118 -2.00 7.78 18.49
C LEU A 118 -2.68 8.68 19.55
N ARG A 119 -4.01 8.84 19.47
CA ARG A 119 -4.79 9.57 20.48
C ARG A 119 -4.74 8.86 21.83
N ALA A 120 -4.88 7.55 21.86
CA ALA A 120 -4.77 6.76 23.10
C ALA A 120 -3.36 6.84 23.72
N ALA A 121 -2.32 6.99 22.91
CA ALA A 121 -0.95 7.24 23.36
C ALA A 121 -0.71 8.69 23.84
N GLY A 122 -1.74 9.54 23.85
CA GLY A 122 -1.71 10.88 24.43
C GLY A 122 -1.50 12.02 23.45
N ALA A 123 -1.49 11.76 22.15
CA ALA A 123 -1.39 12.80 21.13
C ALA A 123 -2.75 13.45 20.84
N THR A 124 -2.71 14.73 20.40
CA THR A 124 -3.82 15.36 19.69
C THR A 124 -3.65 15.06 18.21
N VAL A 125 -4.65 14.43 17.59
CA VAL A 125 -4.57 13.96 16.20
C VAL A 125 -5.54 14.73 15.33
N GLY A 126 -5.05 15.22 14.19
CA GLY A 126 -5.85 15.77 13.11
C GLY A 126 -5.61 14.97 11.83
N ILE A 127 -6.62 14.86 10.97
CA ILE A 127 -6.62 13.96 9.82
C ILE A 127 -7.04 14.73 8.57
N TYR A 128 -6.31 14.50 7.48
CA TYR A 128 -6.63 14.99 6.14
C TYR A 128 -6.47 13.83 5.14
N CYS A 129 -7.28 13.82 4.09
CA CYS A 129 -7.04 13.03 2.89
C CYS A 129 -7.60 13.71 1.64
N HIS A 130 -7.19 13.21 0.48
CA HIS A 130 -7.76 13.62 -0.81
C HIS A 130 -9.19 13.05 -0.99
N ALA A 131 -10.02 13.71 -1.79
CA ALA A 131 -11.42 13.32 -1.98
C ALA A 131 -11.57 11.88 -2.49
N HIS A 132 -10.75 11.49 -3.47
CA HIS A 132 -10.80 10.15 -4.05
C HIS A 132 -10.18 9.04 -3.16
N GLU A 133 -9.62 9.42 -2.01
CA GLU A 133 -9.04 8.54 -0.99
C GLU A 133 -9.86 8.53 0.30
N CYS A 134 -11.03 9.18 0.28
CA CYS A 134 -11.87 9.37 1.46
C CYS A 134 -13.04 8.37 1.48
N HIS A 135 -12.99 7.41 2.40
CA HIS A 135 -14.18 6.67 2.78
C HIS A 135 -15.04 7.57 3.69
N GLN A 136 -16.07 8.18 3.10
CA GLN A 136 -16.86 9.24 3.76
C GLN A 136 -17.44 8.80 5.11
N GLU A 137 -17.95 7.57 5.20
CA GLU A 137 -18.53 7.05 6.44
C GLU A 137 -17.51 6.93 7.57
N VAL A 138 -16.26 6.58 7.24
CA VAL A 138 -15.15 6.51 8.20
C VAL A 138 -14.73 7.92 8.63
N ALA A 139 -14.69 8.87 7.70
CA ALA A 139 -14.39 10.27 8.02
C ALA A 139 -15.46 10.86 8.96
N ASP A 140 -16.73 10.56 8.71
CA ASP A 140 -17.86 11.02 9.52
C ASP A 140 -17.88 10.35 10.91
N GLU A 141 -17.49 9.07 10.98
CA GLU A 141 -17.32 8.39 12.28
C GLU A 141 -16.23 9.04 13.12
N LEU A 142 -15.06 9.31 12.53
CA LEU A 142 -13.96 10.00 13.21
C LEU A 142 -14.37 11.41 13.68
N LYS A 143 -15.15 12.15 12.89
CA LYS A 143 -15.73 13.44 13.29
C LYS A 143 -16.66 13.27 14.49
N ARG A 144 -17.53 12.23 14.49
CA ARG A 144 -18.42 11.93 15.63
C ARG A 144 -17.64 11.58 16.90
N GLU A 145 -16.51 10.91 16.77
CA GLU A 145 -15.59 10.60 17.88
C GLU A 145 -14.75 11.81 18.34
N GLY A 146 -14.92 12.98 17.72
CA GLY A 146 -14.27 14.23 18.10
C GLY A 146 -12.83 14.40 17.60
N PHE A 147 -12.46 13.73 16.50
CA PHE A 147 -11.23 14.07 15.80
C PHE A 147 -11.41 15.35 14.95
N LEU A 148 -10.32 16.10 14.78
CA LEU A 148 -10.24 17.13 13.77
C LEU A 148 -10.05 16.44 12.41
N VAL A 149 -11.07 16.43 11.57
CA VAL A 149 -11.04 15.76 10.26
C VAL A 149 -11.38 16.77 9.17
N GLU A 150 -10.41 17.02 8.32
CA GLU A 150 -10.50 17.84 7.12
C GLU A 150 -10.49 16.93 5.88
N ALA A 151 -11.62 16.30 5.61
CA ALA A 151 -11.81 15.40 4.48
C ALA A 151 -13.28 15.30 4.09
N ASP A 152 -13.52 15.19 2.78
CA ASP A 152 -14.82 14.95 2.17
C ASP A 152 -14.64 14.37 0.76
N ALA A 153 -15.30 13.25 0.46
CA ALA A 153 -15.21 12.56 -0.82
C ALA A 153 -15.76 13.39 -2.01
N ALA A 154 -16.53 14.45 -1.73
CA ALA A 154 -17.10 15.32 -2.75
C ALA A 154 -16.25 16.58 -3.03
N TRP A 155 -15.14 16.79 -2.32
CA TRP A 155 -14.33 18.00 -2.49
C TRP A 155 -13.73 18.12 -3.89
N SER A 156 -13.75 19.34 -4.38
CA SER A 156 -12.92 19.77 -5.51
C SER A 156 -11.45 19.95 -5.07
N PRO A 157 -10.49 19.96 -6.00
CA PRO A 157 -9.08 20.21 -5.66
C PRO A 157 -8.82 21.52 -4.91
N ALA A 158 -9.67 22.55 -5.11
CA ALA A 158 -9.57 23.80 -4.38
C ALA A 158 -10.03 23.64 -2.92
N GLU A 159 -11.09 22.87 -2.67
CA GLU A 159 -11.58 22.56 -1.32
C GLU A 159 -10.61 21.65 -0.56
N GLU A 160 -10.01 20.64 -1.21
CA GLU A 160 -8.93 19.83 -0.66
C GLU A 160 -7.77 20.68 -0.16
N ARG A 161 -7.29 21.61 -1.01
CA ARG A 161 -6.22 22.53 -0.63
C ARG A 161 -6.64 23.43 0.56
N GLN A 162 -7.87 23.89 0.62
CA GLN A 162 -8.37 24.68 1.76
C GLN A 162 -8.48 23.81 3.03
N GLY A 163 -8.95 22.58 2.93
CA GLY A 163 -9.03 21.64 4.05
C GLY A 163 -7.65 21.35 4.64
N SER A 164 -6.65 21.07 3.79
CA SER A 164 -5.29 20.84 4.25
C SER A 164 -4.68 22.05 4.97
N LEU A 165 -4.95 23.27 4.48
CA LEU A 165 -4.52 24.49 5.15
C LEU A 165 -5.24 24.72 6.49
N ARG A 166 -6.57 24.45 6.57
CA ARG A 166 -7.31 24.52 7.85
C ARG A 166 -6.74 23.55 8.86
N LEU A 167 -6.47 22.28 8.47
CA LEU A 167 -5.82 21.32 9.35
C LEU A 167 -4.50 21.86 9.92
N LEU A 168 -3.63 22.39 9.05
CA LEU A 168 -2.33 22.94 9.48
C LEU A 168 -2.50 24.14 10.43
N ASP A 169 -3.42 25.05 10.13
CA ASP A 169 -3.66 26.26 10.92
C ASP A 169 -4.28 25.95 12.29
N GLU A 170 -5.20 25.00 12.39
CA GLU A 170 -5.89 24.62 13.63
C GLU A 170 -5.02 23.72 14.50
N LEU A 171 -4.46 22.66 13.94
CA LEU A 171 -3.67 21.68 14.69
C LEU A 171 -2.28 22.20 15.04
N LYS A 172 -1.61 22.91 14.12
CA LYS A 172 -0.21 23.32 14.22
C LYS A 172 0.69 22.13 14.59
N PRO A 173 0.77 21.13 13.71
CA PRO A 173 1.37 19.83 14.04
C PRO A 173 2.85 19.96 14.39
N GLN A 174 3.32 19.09 15.26
CA GLN A 174 4.74 18.90 15.56
C GLN A 174 5.32 17.73 14.76
N ILE A 175 4.49 16.77 14.38
CA ILE A 175 4.84 15.65 13.51
C ILE A 175 3.74 15.51 12.47
N ILE A 176 4.14 15.21 11.24
CA ILE A 176 3.23 14.85 10.16
C ILE A 176 3.56 13.41 9.75
N VAL A 177 2.53 12.56 9.69
CA VAL A 177 2.56 11.30 8.97
C VAL A 177 1.95 11.61 7.60
N ASP A 178 2.75 11.55 6.56
CA ASP A 178 2.38 12.03 5.22
C ASP A 178 2.41 10.89 4.19
N ASP A 179 1.55 11.01 3.21
CA ASP A 179 1.52 10.19 2.01
C ASP A 179 1.76 11.08 0.79
N GLY A 180 2.85 10.81 0.05
CA GLY A 180 3.22 11.58 -1.12
C GLY A 180 3.80 12.96 -0.83
N ALA A 181 4.23 13.23 0.41
CA ALA A 181 4.76 14.51 0.86
C ALA A 181 3.78 15.69 0.62
N ASN A 182 2.48 15.46 0.76
CA ASN A 182 1.44 16.41 0.35
C ASN A 182 1.35 17.61 1.27
N ILE A 183 0.89 17.41 2.52
CA ILE A 183 0.68 18.56 3.42
C ILE A 183 1.98 19.11 3.99
N SER A 184 3.03 18.30 4.06
CA SER A 184 4.36 18.75 4.52
C SER A 184 5.00 19.74 3.53
N ARG A 185 4.93 19.48 2.22
CA ARG A 185 5.39 20.44 1.20
C ARG A 185 4.52 21.69 1.16
N LEU A 186 3.19 21.52 1.30
CA LEU A 186 2.26 22.64 1.39
C LEU A 186 2.60 23.52 2.60
N MET A 187 2.93 22.91 3.75
CA MET A 187 3.36 23.64 4.95
C MET A 187 4.63 24.47 4.69
N VAL A 188 5.62 23.92 3.98
CA VAL A 188 6.85 24.65 3.65
C VAL A 188 6.55 25.90 2.81
N VAL A 189 5.68 25.76 1.81
CA VAL A 189 5.36 26.83 0.86
C VAL A 189 4.39 27.86 1.45
N GLU A 190 3.35 27.41 2.12
CA GLU A 190 2.20 28.24 2.51
C GLU A 190 2.19 28.63 3.99
N ARG A 191 2.84 27.85 4.85
CA ARG A 191 2.83 28.02 6.33
C ARG A 191 4.22 27.88 6.94
N PRO A 192 5.28 28.52 6.39
CA PRO A 192 6.66 28.33 6.85
C PRO A 192 6.86 28.69 8.33
N HIS A 193 5.99 29.50 8.90
CA HIS A 193 6.04 29.84 10.33
C HIS A 193 5.76 28.64 11.25
N LEU A 194 5.08 27.60 10.77
CA LEU A 194 4.81 26.35 11.51
C LEU A 194 6.04 25.46 11.62
N LEU A 195 7.09 25.70 10.85
CA LEU A 195 8.37 24.98 10.97
C LEU A 195 9.04 25.23 12.33
N LYS A 196 8.67 26.32 13.00
CA LYS A 196 9.17 26.58 14.37
C LYS A 196 8.53 25.60 15.35
N GLY A 197 9.34 24.68 15.90
CA GLY A 197 8.88 23.65 16.82
C GLY A 197 8.29 22.41 16.11
N PHE A 198 8.52 22.29 14.81
CA PHE A 198 8.20 21.09 14.04
C PHE A 198 9.31 20.04 14.21
N PHE A 199 8.94 18.79 14.47
CA PHE A 199 9.88 17.70 14.76
C PHE A 199 10.26 16.91 13.51
N GLY A 200 9.36 16.82 12.53
CA GLY A 200 9.63 16.17 11.26
C GLY A 200 8.46 15.39 10.68
N VAL A 201 8.75 14.68 9.62
CA VAL A 201 7.80 13.93 8.81
C VAL A 201 8.11 12.43 8.86
N SER A 202 7.05 11.62 8.92
CA SER A 202 7.07 10.19 8.71
C SER A 202 6.39 9.92 7.37
N GLU A 203 7.17 9.50 6.35
CA GLU A 203 6.66 9.38 4.97
C GLU A 203 6.36 7.93 4.60
N GLU A 204 5.09 7.70 4.21
CA GLU A 204 4.53 6.37 3.94
C GLU A 204 4.90 5.83 2.55
N THR A 205 5.08 6.70 1.53
CA THR A 205 5.05 6.26 0.14
C THR A 205 6.33 6.54 -0.64
N THR A 206 6.55 5.74 -1.69
CA THR A 206 7.67 5.94 -2.63
C THR A 206 7.62 7.30 -3.31
N SER A 207 6.42 7.80 -3.63
CA SER A 207 6.25 9.11 -4.29
C SER A 207 6.71 10.27 -3.39
N GLY A 208 6.38 10.21 -2.12
CA GLY A 208 6.80 11.22 -1.15
C GLY A 208 8.29 11.14 -0.83
N VAL A 209 8.84 9.94 -0.67
CA VAL A 209 10.29 9.74 -0.49
C VAL A 209 11.05 10.39 -1.65
N ARG A 210 10.65 10.16 -2.91
CA ARG A 210 11.24 10.80 -4.09
C ARG A 210 11.17 12.33 -4.06
N ALA A 211 10.05 12.88 -3.55
CA ALA A 211 9.90 14.33 -3.41
C ALA A 211 10.87 14.89 -2.36
N PHE A 212 11.01 14.24 -1.21
CA PHE A 212 11.95 14.62 -0.17
C PHE A 212 13.42 14.43 -0.59
N GLU A 213 13.76 13.38 -1.34
CA GLU A 213 15.08 13.23 -1.96
C GLU A 213 15.42 14.42 -2.89
N ALA A 214 14.43 14.90 -3.65
CA ALA A 214 14.61 16.07 -4.47
C ALA A 214 14.86 17.33 -3.64
N MET A 215 14.10 17.55 -2.57
CA MET A 215 14.27 18.68 -1.65
C MET A 215 15.63 18.62 -0.92
N GLU A 216 16.07 17.43 -0.48
CA GLU A 216 17.38 17.25 0.14
C GLU A 216 18.51 17.58 -0.84
N ARG A 217 18.45 17.07 -2.08
CA ARG A 217 19.44 17.30 -3.12
C ARG A 217 19.59 18.80 -3.49
N THR A 218 18.48 19.55 -3.45
CA THR A 218 18.50 21.00 -3.70
C THR A 218 18.84 21.84 -2.46
N GLY A 219 18.96 21.21 -1.27
CA GLY A 219 19.22 21.91 -0.01
C GLY A 219 17.99 22.63 0.56
N GLU A 220 16.79 22.28 0.12
CA GLU A 220 15.51 22.92 0.47
C GLU A 220 14.69 22.11 1.50
N LEU A 221 15.23 21.03 2.06
CA LEU A 221 14.55 20.22 3.06
C LEU A 221 14.74 20.83 4.47
N PRO A 222 13.71 21.47 5.07
CA PRO A 222 13.87 22.26 6.32
C PRO A 222 13.57 21.48 7.61
N PHE A 223 13.40 20.15 7.53
CA PHE A 223 13.10 19.27 8.65
C PHE A 223 13.62 17.85 8.42
N PRO A 224 13.73 17.01 9.46
CA PRO A 224 14.02 15.60 9.29
C PRO A 224 12.81 14.86 8.69
N VAL A 225 13.07 13.88 7.82
CA VAL A 225 12.07 12.96 7.27
C VAL A 225 12.52 11.54 7.55
N ILE A 226 11.64 10.71 8.10
CA ILE A 226 11.87 9.27 8.21
C ILE A 226 11.12 8.59 7.07
N ALA A 227 11.85 7.95 6.16
CA ALA A 227 11.31 7.19 5.04
C ALA A 227 10.78 5.82 5.53
N VAL A 228 9.54 5.77 5.98
CA VAL A 228 8.85 4.52 6.37
C VAL A 228 8.75 3.59 5.18
N ASN A 229 8.46 4.14 3.99
CA ASN A 229 8.45 3.35 2.75
C ASN A 229 9.71 2.49 2.55
N ASP A 230 10.88 2.95 3.02
CA ASP A 230 12.16 2.26 2.80
C ASP A 230 12.43 1.14 3.82
N SER A 231 11.58 0.96 4.84
CA SER A 231 11.62 -0.20 5.73
C SER A 231 11.32 -1.48 4.95
N ALA A 232 12.06 -2.54 5.24
CA ALA A 232 11.81 -3.86 4.66
C ALA A 232 10.39 -4.37 5.01
N LEU A 233 9.90 -4.06 6.20
CA LEU A 233 8.56 -4.43 6.67
C LEU A 233 7.44 -3.65 5.98
N LYS A 234 7.73 -2.51 5.37
CA LYS A 234 6.75 -1.78 4.56
C LYS A 234 6.83 -2.20 3.09
N THR A 235 7.93 -1.96 2.42
CA THR A 235 8.07 -2.15 0.98
C THR A 235 7.88 -3.60 0.53
N SER A 236 8.43 -4.57 1.30
CA SER A 236 8.32 -5.98 0.91
C SER A 236 6.96 -6.59 1.21
N PHE A 237 6.15 -5.96 2.05
CA PHE A 237 4.82 -6.44 2.44
C PHE A 237 3.71 -5.60 1.83
N ASP A 238 3.61 -4.33 2.19
CA ASP A 238 2.53 -3.46 1.73
C ASP A 238 2.59 -3.23 0.22
N ASN A 239 3.69 -2.70 -0.30
CA ASN A 239 3.80 -2.42 -1.72
C ASN A 239 3.76 -3.69 -2.59
N ARG A 240 4.27 -4.84 -2.10
CA ARG A 240 4.30 -6.07 -2.89
C ARG A 240 3.08 -6.95 -2.67
N HIS A 241 2.81 -7.32 -1.42
CA HIS A 241 1.73 -8.26 -1.12
C HIS A 241 0.39 -7.54 -1.02
N GLY A 242 0.29 -6.45 -0.26
CA GLY A 242 -0.95 -5.73 -0.08
C GLY A 242 -1.52 -5.18 -1.39
N THR A 243 -0.75 -4.34 -2.08
CA THR A 243 -1.17 -3.75 -3.35
C THR A 243 -1.40 -4.82 -4.43
N GLY A 244 -0.50 -5.81 -4.54
CA GLY A 244 -0.62 -6.87 -5.54
C GLY A 244 -1.88 -7.71 -5.34
N GLU A 245 -2.22 -8.07 -4.11
CA GLU A 245 -3.40 -8.84 -3.76
C GLU A 245 -4.68 -8.05 -4.01
N THR A 246 -4.79 -6.87 -3.40
CA THR A 246 -6.04 -6.11 -3.48
C THR A 246 -6.32 -5.58 -4.89
N CYS A 247 -5.29 -5.21 -5.66
CA CYS A 247 -5.51 -4.85 -7.06
C CYS A 247 -6.04 -6.03 -7.88
N ALA A 248 -5.47 -7.23 -7.71
CA ALA A 248 -5.92 -8.41 -8.44
C ALA A 248 -7.38 -8.76 -8.10
N THR A 249 -7.72 -8.84 -6.79
CA THR A 249 -9.08 -9.18 -6.35
C THR A 249 -10.10 -8.09 -6.64
N THR A 250 -9.72 -6.81 -6.61
CA THR A 250 -10.61 -5.72 -7.02
C THR A 250 -10.88 -5.77 -8.52
N MET A 251 -9.87 -6.06 -9.35
CA MET A 251 -10.09 -6.24 -10.78
C MET A 251 -10.98 -7.47 -11.07
N GLN A 252 -10.83 -8.57 -10.33
CA GLN A 252 -11.74 -9.72 -10.41
C GLN A 252 -13.19 -9.32 -10.08
N ARG A 253 -13.41 -8.52 -9.03
CA ARG A 253 -14.74 -8.02 -8.69
C ARG A 253 -15.35 -7.15 -9.80
N LEU A 254 -14.55 -6.29 -10.43
CA LEU A 254 -15.02 -5.36 -11.47
C LEU A 254 -15.22 -6.02 -12.84
N LEU A 255 -14.40 -7.01 -13.18
CA LEU A 255 -14.35 -7.61 -14.52
C LEU A 255 -14.88 -9.06 -14.55
N GLY A 256 -15.13 -9.65 -13.39
CA GLY A 256 -15.48 -11.06 -13.21
C GLY A 256 -14.33 -11.89 -12.64
N ALA A 257 -14.63 -12.85 -11.78
CA ALA A 257 -13.66 -13.64 -11.02
C ALA A 257 -12.57 -14.31 -11.89
N HIS A 258 -12.90 -14.65 -13.14
CA HIS A 258 -12.00 -15.31 -14.09
C HIS A 258 -11.37 -14.37 -15.12
N CYS A 259 -11.38 -13.05 -14.89
CA CYS A 259 -10.89 -12.06 -15.86
C CYS A 259 -9.40 -12.24 -16.25
N PHE A 260 -8.62 -12.95 -15.44
CA PHE A 260 -7.22 -13.25 -15.72
C PHE A 260 -6.99 -14.59 -16.39
N ALA A 261 -7.99 -15.50 -16.42
CA ALA A 261 -7.85 -16.80 -17.07
C ALA A 261 -7.62 -16.62 -18.58
N ASP A 262 -6.48 -17.13 -19.08
CA ASP A 262 -6.02 -16.99 -20.46
C ASP A 262 -5.86 -15.55 -20.98
N ALA A 263 -6.00 -14.53 -20.10
CA ALA A 263 -5.81 -13.13 -20.46
C ALA A 263 -4.32 -12.78 -20.64
N ARG A 264 -4.03 -11.89 -21.57
CA ARG A 264 -2.70 -11.32 -21.79
C ARG A 264 -2.62 -10.00 -21.03
N VAL A 265 -1.74 -9.94 -20.06
CA VAL A 265 -1.59 -8.77 -19.14
C VAL A 265 -0.25 -8.10 -19.41
N ALA A 266 -0.27 -6.82 -19.75
CA ALA A 266 0.93 -5.98 -19.80
C ALA A 266 1.07 -5.17 -18.51
N VAL A 267 2.19 -5.36 -17.79
CA VAL A 267 2.50 -4.66 -16.54
C VAL A 267 3.64 -3.68 -16.79
N PHE A 268 3.35 -2.40 -16.66
CA PHE A 268 4.34 -1.33 -16.75
C PHE A 268 4.95 -1.08 -15.37
N GLY A 269 6.26 -1.39 -15.24
CA GLY A 269 7.01 -1.32 -13.99
C GLY A 269 7.10 -2.65 -13.25
N PHE A 270 8.31 -3.03 -12.83
CA PHE A 270 8.59 -4.24 -12.04
C PHE A 270 9.23 -3.89 -10.69
N GLY A 271 8.71 -2.83 -10.06
CA GLY A 271 8.89 -2.53 -8.65
C GLY A 271 8.08 -3.49 -7.77
N PRO A 272 8.07 -3.31 -6.44
CA PRO A 272 7.34 -4.20 -5.53
C PRO A 272 5.87 -4.40 -5.91
N ALA A 273 5.12 -3.32 -6.21
CA ALA A 273 3.71 -3.41 -6.59
C ALA A 273 3.51 -4.19 -7.90
N GLY A 274 4.25 -3.83 -8.97
CA GLY A 274 4.17 -4.52 -10.25
C GLY A 274 4.57 -5.99 -10.15
N GLN A 275 5.59 -6.32 -9.36
CA GLN A 275 6.01 -7.69 -9.10
C GLN A 275 4.90 -8.47 -8.38
N GLY A 276 4.37 -7.92 -7.28
CA GLY A 276 3.34 -8.60 -6.48
C GLY A 276 2.05 -8.84 -7.26
N PHE A 277 1.64 -7.91 -8.10
CA PHE A 277 0.50 -8.07 -9.00
C PHE A 277 0.78 -9.13 -10.08
N ALA A 278 1.91 -9.02 -10.78
CA ALA A 278 2.28 -9.95 -11.85
C ALA A 278 2.32 -11.42 -11.38
N GLU A 279 2.88 -11.68 -10.19
CA GLU A 279 2.93 -13.01 -9.57
C GLU A 279 1.52 -13.60 -9.34
N ARG A 280 0.58 -12.78 -8.87
CA ARG A 280 -0.80 -13.22 -8.56
C ARG A 280 -1.62 -13.49 -9.81
N VAL A 281 -1.59 -12.57 -10.77
CA VAL A 281 -2.37 -12.76 -12.00
C VAL A 281 -1.82 -13.88 -12.87
N LEU A 282 -0.50 -14.12 -12.83
CA LEU A 282 0.10 -15.31 -13.44
C LEU A 282 -0.46 -16.60 -12.81
N ALA A 283 -0.61 -16.64 -11.47
CA ALA A 283 -1.18 -17.78 -10.75
C ALA A 283 -2.68 -17.99 -11.03
N LEU A 284 -3.38 -16.93 -11.46
CA LEU A 284 -4.77 -16.98 -11.91
C LEU A 284 -4.91 -17.32 -13.41
N GLY A 285 -3.80 -17.67 -14.08
CA GLY A 285 -3.81 -18.16 -15.47
C GLY A 285 -3.49 -17.12 -16.53
N ALA A 286 -3.09 -15.90 -16.16
CA ALA A 286 -2.73 -14.87 -17.13
C ALA A 286 -1.37 -15.13 -17.80
N GLY A 287 -1.24 -14.78 -19.08
CA GLY A 287 0.04 -14.59 -19.75
C GLY A 287 0.55 -13.17 -19.47
N VAL A 288 1.65 -13.04 -18.71
CA VAL A 288 2.14 -11.73 -18.24
C VAL A 288 3.38 -11.29 -19.01
N ALA A 289 3.34 -10.05 -19.53
CA ALA A 289 4.49 -9.35 -20.08
C ALA A 289 4.83 -8.11 -19.24
N ILE A 290 6.10 -7.90 -18.96
CA ILE A 290 6.61 -6.76 -18.21
C ILE A 290 7.21 -5.75 -19.16
N VAL A 291 6.83 -4.49 -18.98
CA VAL A 291 7.44 -3.32 -19.63
C VAL A 291 8.22 -2.54 -18.60
N GLU A 292 9.54 -2.48 -18.75
CA GLU A 292 10.41 -1.86 -17.75
C GLU A 292 11.52 -1.01 -18.40
N ARG A 293 11.84 0.12 -17.78
CA ARG A 293 12.87 1.05 -18.25
C ARG A 293 14.21 0.88 -17.53
N ASP A 294 14.17 0.43 -16.25
CA ASP A 294 15.40 0.12 -15.52
C ASP A 294 15.89 -1.28 -15.92
N PRO A 295 17.08 -1.39 -16.56
CA PRO A 295 17.59 -2.69 -16.99
C PRO A 295 17.81 -3.67 -15.82
N ARG A 296 18.00 -3.19 -14.58
CA ARG A 296 18.13 -4.05 -13.40
C ARG A 296 16.78 -4.66 -13.02
N ALA A 297 15.69 -3.89 -13.04
CA ALA A 297 14.35 -4.38 -12.79
C ALA A 297 13.87 -5.30 -13.95
N ALA A 298 14.20 -4.96 -15.19
CA ALA A 298 13.95 -5.83 -16.34
C ALA A 298 14.64 -7.19 -16.22
N MET A 299 15.93 -7.21 -15.80
CA MET A 299 16.65 -8.44 -15.52
C MET A 299 16.00 -9.24 -14.38
N LYS A 300 15.54 -8.56 -13.31
CA LYS A 300 14.82 -9.21 -12.22
C LYS A 300 13.53 -9.87 -12.71
N ALA A 301 12.77 -9.21 -13.57
CA ALA A 301 11.56 -9.76 -14.19
C ALA A 301 11.88 -11.00 -15.03
N LEU A 302 12.91 -10.92 -15.88
CA LEU A 302 13.34 -12.03 -16.72
C LEU A 302 13.73 -13.27 -15.89
N TYR A 303 14.51 -13.07 -14.81
CA TYR A 303 14.91 -14.17 -13.92
C TYR A 303 13.77 -14.69 -13.03
N ALA A 304 12.71 -13.92 -12.85
CA ALA A 304 11.47 -14.37 -12.23
C ALA A 304 10.54 -15.14 -13.21
N GLY A 305 10.96 -15.30 -14.48
CA GLY A 305 10.24 -16.09 -15.48
C GLY A 305 9.24 -15.32 -16.33
N PHE A 306 9.20 -13.99 -16.21
CA PHE A 306 8.32 -13.14 -17.02
C PHE A 306 8.92 -12.81 -18.38
N ALA A 307 8.06 -12.67 -19.40
CA ALA A 307 8.45 -12.03 -20.65
C ALA A 307 8.72 -10.54 -20.40
N VAL A 308 9.82 -10.01 -20.96
CA VAL A 308 10.12 -8.58 -20.94
C VAL A 308 10.06 -8.07 -22.36
N LEU A 309 9.15 -7.13 -22.64
CA LEU A 309 8.84 -6.66 -23.99
C LEU A 309 8.94 -5.13 -24.08
N PRO A 310 9.22 -4.59 -25.29
CA PRO A 310 8.99 -3.17 -25.58
C PRO A 310 7.49 -2.81 -25.40
N ALA A 311 7.21 -1.55 -25.04
CA ALA A 311 5.87 -1.10 -24.72
C ALA A 311 4.86 -1.34 -25.85
N GLU A 312 5.21 -0.96 -27.08
CA GLU A 312 4.32 -1.11 -28.25
C GLU A 312 3.98 -2.58 -28.53
N GLU A 313 4.96 -3.47 -28.39
CA GLU A 313 4.78 -4.91 -28.60
C GLU A 313 3.87 -5.50 -27.49
N ALA A 314 4.12 -5.16 -26.23
CA ALA A 314 3.29 -5.60 -25.12
C ALA A 314 1.84 -5.15 -25.26
N LEU A 315 1.61 -3.88 -25.60
CA LEU A 315 0.28 -3.29 -25.74
C LEU A 315 -0.52 -3.88 -26.91
N SER A 316 0.14 -4.20 -28.03
CA SER A 316 -0.54 -4.77 -29.21
C SER A 316 -1.18 -6.13 -28.97
N HIS A 317 -0.79 -6.82 -27.90
CA HIS A 317 -1.29 -8.13 -27.53
C HIS A 317 -2.06 -8.17 -26.22
N ALA A 318 -2.04 -7.09 -25.43
CA ALA A 318 -2.61 -7.09 -24.08
C ALA A 318 -4.13 -6.93 -24.09
N ASP A 319 -4.82 -7.80 -23.34
CA ASP A 319 -6.23 -7.67 -23.02
C ASP A 319 -6.42 -6.74 -21.82
N ILE A 320 -5.43 -6.73 -20.90
CA ILE A 320 -5.38 -5.89 -19.70
C ILE A 320 -4.01 -5.20 -19.64
N VAL A 321 -4.04 -3.88 -19.45
CA VAL A 321 -2.86 -3.03 -19.33
C VAL A 321 -2.86 -2.37 -17.96
N VAL A 322 -1.81 -2.57 -17.16
CA VAL A 322 -1.69 -1.94 -15.84
C VAL A 322 -0.41 -1.13 -15.72
N SER A 323 -0.52 0.04 -15.10
CA SER A 323 0.64 0.85 -14.70
C SER A 323 0.93 0.72 -13.20
N ALA A 324 2.18 0.43 -12.87
CA ALA A 324 2.71 0.27 -11.51
C ALA A 324 4.03 1.04 -11.33
N THR A 325 4.18 2.16 -12.02
CA THR A 325 5.46 2.88 -12.10
C THR A 325 5.63 3.99 -11.07
N GLY A 326 4.51 4.53 -10.55
CA GLY A 326 4.49 5.75 -9.76
C GLY A 326 5.02 6.97 -10.54
N VAL A 327 4.91 6.96 -11.87
CA VAL A 327 5.41 8.03 -12.75
C VAL A 327 4.27 8.59 -13.58
N ARG A 328 4.10 9.90 -13.48
CA ARG A 328 3.08 10.62 -14.27
C ARG A 328 3.25 10.37 -15.76
N HIS A 329 2.12 10.19 -16.47
CA HIS A 329 2.05 10.01 -17.92
C HIS A 329 2.88 8.83 -18.45
N THR A 330 2.95 7.74 -17.68
CA THR A 330 3.51 6.47 -18.13
C THR A 330 2.76 5.94 -19.34
N LEU A 331 1.42 5.92 -19.26
CA LEU A 331 0.53 5.52 -20.35
C LEU A 331 -0.02 6.78 -21.03
N THR A 332 0.63 7.17 -22.12
CA THR A 332 0.19 8.30 -22.97
C THR A 332 -0.87 7.85 -23.97
N ASP A 333 -1.61 8.80 -24.55
CA ASP A 333 -2.51 8.56 -25.68
C ASP A 333 -1.82 7.83 -26.83
N ALA A 334 -0.64 8.30 -27.20
CA ALA A 334 0.17 7.69 -28.27
C ALA A 334 0.51 6.21 -28.00
N LEU A 335 0.83 5.85 -26.75
CA LEU A 335 1.06 4.46 -26.38
C LEU A 335 -0.24 3.66 -26.38
N LEU A 336 -1.33 4.21 -25.83
CA LEU A 336 -2.62 3.54 -25.74
C LEU A 336 -3.24 3.28 -27.13
N GLU A 337 -2.83 4.01 -28.17
CA GLU A 337 -3.22 3.70 -29.55
C GLU A 337 -2.74 2.31 -30.04
N HIS A 338 -1.71 1.73 -29.40
CA HIS A 338 -1.26 0.37 -29.71
C HIS A 338 -2.15 -0.72 -29.10
N CYS A 339 -3.02 -0.40 -28.14
CA CYS A 339 -3.97 -1.35 -27.58
C CYS A 339 -5.02 -1.74 -28.61
N HIS A 340 -5.57 -2.95 -28.49
CA HIS A 340 -6.76 -3.30 -29.25
C HIS A 340 -8.02 -2.63 -28.69
N GLU A 341 -9.07 -2.56 -29.48
CA GLU A 341 -10.39 -2.06 -29.08
C GLU A 341 -10.93 -2.82 -27.86
N GLY A 342 -11.38 -2.12 -26.83
CA GLY A 342 -11.94 -2.71 -25.63
C GLY A 342 -10.91 -3.21 -24.60
N ALA A 343 -9.61 -3.03 -24.82
CA ALA A 343 -8.60 -3.39 -23.81
C ALA A 343 -8.82 -2.64 -22.50
N VAL A 344 -8.61 -3.32 -21.38
CA VAL A 344 -8.75 -2.74 -20.04
C VAL A 344 -7.49 -1.98 -19.66
N VAL A 345 -7.64 -0.78 -19.08
CA VAL A 345 -6.52 0.05 -18.62
C VAL A 345 -6.72 0.42 -17.15
N ALA A 346 -5.70 0.21 -16.32
CA ALA A 346 -5.76 0.47 -14.89
C ALA A 346 -4.43 0.98 -14.31
N VAL A 347 -4.50 1.58 -13.12
CA VAL A 347 -3.34 1.89 -12.28
C VAL A 347 -3.40 1.01 -11.04
N ILE A 348 -2.29 0.39 -10.67
CA ILE A 348 -2.18 -0.45 -9.49
C ILE A 348 -1.27 0.19 -8.44
N GLY A 349 -1.84 0.57 -7.30
CA GLY A 349 -1.12 1.15 -6.16
C GLY A 349 -0.30 2.40 -6.47
N GLY A 350 -0.56 3.02 -7.61
CA GLY A 350 0.21 4.13 -8.12
C GLY A 350 -0.38 5.49 -7.74
N ILE A 351 0.26 6.51 -8.28
CA ILE A 351 -0.23 7.89 -8.16
C ILE A 351 -1.28 8.18 -9.26
N ALA A 352 -2.18 9.08 -8.96
CA ALA A 352 -3.04 9.67 -9.99
C ALA A 352 -2.20 10.19 -11.17
N GLN A 353 -2.75 10.11 -12.38
CA GLN A 353 -2.12 10.58 -13.62
C GLN A 353 -0.96 9.71 -14.17
N GLU A 354 -0.80 8.48 -13.74
CA GLU A 354 0.04 7.53 -14.50
C GLU A 354 -0.50 7.30 -15.91
N ILE A 355 -1.83 7.33 -16.06
CA ILE A 355 -2.49 7.47 -17.36
C ILE A 355 -2.65 8.96 -17.67
N ALA A 356 -2.28 9.38 -18.87
CA ALA A 356 -2.29 10.80 -19.27
C ALA A 356 -3.71 11.32 -19.59
N LEU A 357 -4.67 11.12 -18.66
CA LEU A 357 -6.09 11.45 -18.87
C LEU A 357 -6.33 12.95 -19.12
N ASP A 358 -5.53 13.83 -18.52
CA ASP A 358 -5.55 15.27 -18.76
C ASP A 358 -5.16 15.59 -20.20
N ALA A 359 -4.12 14.97 -20.73
CA ALA A 359 -3.69 15.14 -22.11
C ALA A 359 -4.71 14.55 -23.10
N ILE A 360 -5.27 13.37 -22.80
CA ILE A 360 -6.32 12.74 -23.59
C ILE A 360 -7.55 13.65 -23.70
N ARG A 361 -8.03 14.22 -22.59
CA ARG A 361 -9.14 15.19 -22.60
C ARG A 361 -8.79 16.44 -23.41
N ALA A 362 -7.60 16.98 -23.23
CA ALA A 362 -7.15 18.18 -23.95
C ALA A 362 -7.05 17.95 -25.47
N ALA A 363 -6.75 16.74 -25.91
CA ALA A 363 -6.70 16.33 -27.30
C ALA A 363 -8.08 15.95 -27.88
N GLY A 364 -9.18 16.05 -27.12
CA GLY A 364 -10.54 15.78 -27.56
C GLY A 364 -11.05 14.37 -27.24
N GLY A 365 -10.30 13.55 -26.53
CA GLY A 365 -10.76 12.26 -25.98
C GLY A 365 -11.78 12.43 -24.87
N GLN A 366 -12.44 11.33 -24.49
CA GLN A 366 -13.44 11.31 -23.42
C GLN A 366 -13.05 10.33 -22.34
N VAL A 367 -13.28 10.72 -21.09
CA VAL A 367 -12.98 9.91 -19.90
C VAL A 367 -14.25 9.75 -19.09
N GLY A 368 -14.73 8.53 -18.99
CA GLY A 368 -15.89 8.17 -18.19
C GLY A 368 -15.64 8.30 -16.69
N ARG A 369 -16.67 8.01 -15.88
CA ARG A 369 -16.64 8.06 -14.42
C ARG A 369 -17.13 6.73 -13.83
N GLY A 370 -16.68 6.46 -12.62
CA GLY A 370 -17.01 5.27 -11.85
C GLY A 370 -15.95 4.19 -11.91
N ASP A 371 -16.21 3.10 -11.21
CA ASP A 371 -15.25 2.00 -10.99
C ASP A 371 -14.79 1.33 -12.30
N ALA A 372 -15.69 1.22 -13.28
CA ALA A 372 -15.39 0.78 -14.63
C ALA A 372 -16.12 1.69 -15.62
N SER A 373 -15.40 2.31 -16.53
CA SER A 373 -15.93 3.33 -17.44
C SER A 373 -15.27 3.28 -18.81
N ASP A 374 -15.85 4.00 -19.79
CA ASP A 374 -15.31 4.10 -21.12
C ASP A 374 -14.22 5.17 -21.19
N LEU A 375 -13.12 4.85 -21.86
CA LEU A 375 -12.04 5.77 -22.21
C LEU A 375 -11.96 5.85 -23.74
N VAL A 376 -12.39 6.99 -24.31
CA VAL A 376 -12.32 7.21 -25.74
C VAL A 376 -11.07 8.03 -26.05
N LEU A 377 -10.13 7.46 -26.80
CA LEU A 377 -8.93 8.16 -27.26
C LEU A 377 -9.27 9.23 -28.31
N PRO A 378 -8.40 10.21 -28.56
CA PRO A 378 -8.61 11.22 -29.58
C PRO A 378 -8.87 10.65 -31.01
N SER A 379 -8.36 9.45 -31.29
CA SER A 379 -8.61 8.71 -32.54
C SER A 379 -10.05 8.18 -32.68
N GLY A 380 -10.79 8.12 -31.57
CA GLY A 380 -12.09 7.45 -31.47
C GLY A 380 -12.03 6.00 -31.00
N LYS A 381 -10.83 5.46 -30.68
CA LYS A 381 -10.69 4.13 -30.10
C LYS A 381 -11.27 4.08 -28.69
N HIS A 382 -12.02 3.02 -28.37
CA HIS A 382 -12.60 2.77 -27.06
C HIS A 382 -11.76 1.78 -26.27
N LEU A 383 -11.44 2.13 -25.02
CA LEU A 383 -10.79 1.31 -24.02
C LEU A 383 -11.67 1.31 -22.75
N GLN A 384 -11.50 0.31 -21.88
CA GLN A 384 -12.16 0.28 -20.59
C GLN A 384 -11.21 0.80 -19.50
N LEU A 385 -11.58 1.89 -18.81
CA LEU A 385 -10.82 2.49 -17.73
C LEU A 385 -11.36 2.00 -16.39
N LEU A 386 -10.47 1.54 -15.49
CA LEU A 386 -10.84 1.21 -14.12
C LEU A 386 -10.49 2.34 -13.14
N ALA A 387 -11.32 2.46 -12.09
CA ALA A 387 -11.12 3.38 -10.95
C ALA A 387 -10.80 4.83 -11.38
N GLU A 388 -11.41 5.29 -12.47
CA GLU A 388 -11.15 6.63 -13.04
C GLU A 388 -9.67 6.94 -13.30
N GLY A 389 -8.81 5.91 -13.42
CA GLY A 389 -7.36 6.04 -13.58
C GLY A 389 -6.59 6.28 -12.30
N ASN A 390 -7.21 6.14 -11.15
CA ASN A 390 -6.59 6.12 -9.83
C ASN A 390 -6.17 4.69 -9.44
N GLY A 391 -5.53 4.53 -8.29
CA GLY A 391 -5.12 3.20 -7.81
C GLY A 391 -6.33 2.31 -7.52
N VAL A 392 -6.45 1.21 -8.25
CA VAL A 392 -7.60 0.29 -8.19
C VAL A 392 -7.86 -0.23 -6.77
N ASN A 393 -6.79 -0.53 -6.01
CA ASN A 393 -6.89 -1.12 -4.67
C ASN A 393 -7.62 -0.27 -3.64
N TYR A 394 -7.52 1.05 -3.72
CA TYR A 394 -8.11 1.96 -2.72
C TYR A 394 -9.25 2.84 -3.27
N THR A 395 -9.32 3.07 -4.59
CA THR A 395 -10.42 3.85 -5.18
C THR A 395 -11.65 3.00 -5.43
N ALA A 396 -11.45 1.77 -5.93
CA ALA A 396 -12.52 0.83 -6.24
C ALA A 396 -12.48 -0.44 -5.38
N GLY A 397 -11.58 -0.56 -4.43
CA GLY A 397 -11.41 -1.71 -3.56
C GLY A 397 -11.30 -1.31 -2.09
N PRO A 398 -11.17 -2.29 -1.18
CA PRO A 398 -11.16 -2.06 0.27
C PRO A 398 -9.83 -1.52 0.80
N GLY A 399 -8.89 -1.14 -0.08
CA GLY A 399 -7.52 -0.80 0.30
C GLY A 399 -6.68 -2.04 0.62
N ASN A 400 -5.39 -1.83 0.94
CA ASN A 400 -4.49 -2.93 1.25
C ASN A 400 -4.94 -3.71 2.50
N PRO A 401 -4.66 -5.03 2.59
CA PRO A 401 -5.21 -5.88 3.65
C PRO A 401 -4.81 -5.45 5.06
N ILE A 402 -5.69 -5.74 6.02
CA ILE A 402 -5.56 -5.28 7.41
C ILE A 402 -4.24 -5.71 8.04
N GLU A 403 -3.84 -6.97 7.95
CA GLU A 403 -2.61 -7.48 8.57
C GLU A 403 -1.34 -6.94 7.91
N ILE A 404 -1.44 -6.58 6.64
CA ILE A 404 -0.35 -5.92 5.91
C ILE A 404 -0.22 -4.46 6.35
N MET A 405 -1.34 -3.75 6.46
CA MET A 405 -1.34 -2.38 6.96
C MET A 405 -0.94 -2.30 8.44
N ASP A 406 -1.19 -3.35 9.22
CA ASP A 406 -0.72 -3.43 10.60
C ASP A 406 0.82 -3.38 10.70
N LEU A 407 1.53 -4.07 9.77
CA LEU A 407 2.99 -3.96 9.66
C LEU A 407 3.43 -2.54 9.29
N SER A 408 2.84 -1.94 8.25
CA SER A 408 3.12 -0.56 7.85
C SER A 408 2.92 0.41 9.00
N PHE A 409 1.81 0.29 9.71
CA PHE A 409 1.48 1.21 10.80
C PHE A 409 2.31 0.95 12.07
N ALA A 410 2.82 -0.26 12.27
CA ALA A 410 3.85 -0.48 13.30
C ALA A 410 5.15 0.27 12.96
N VAL A 411 5.58 0.26 11.68
CA VAL A 411 6.72 1.06 11.22
C VAL A 411 6.45 2.55 11.36
N GLN A 412 5.23 3.02 11.04
CA GLN A 412 4.81 4.42 11.24
C GLN A 412 4.88 4.83 12.72
N LEU A 413 4.35 4.02 13.62
CA LEU A 413 4.40 4.28 15.07
C LEU A 413 5.84 4.37 15.59
N ALA A 414 6.73 3.47 15.14
CA ALA A 414 8.15 3.52 15.50
C ALA A 414 8.83 4.79 14.97
N SER A 415 8.48 5.21 13.74
CA SER A 415 8.96 6.45 13.14
C SER A 415 8.49 7.68 13.92
N VAL A 416 7.19 7.75 14.24
CA VAL A 416 6.60 8.82 15.05
C VAL A 416 7.24 8.88 16.43
N GLU A 417 7.45 7.73 17.10
CA GLU A 417 8.13 7.65 18.38
C GLU A 417 9.56 8.18 18.30
N ARG A 418 10.32 7.84 17.24
CA ARG A 418 11.68 8.33 17.03
C ARG A 418 11.73 9.85 16.85
N LEU A 419 10.79 10.41 16.05
CA LEU A 419 10.67 11.87 15.88
C LEU A 419 10.31 12.56 17.20
N ALA A 420 9.39 11.99 17.96
CA ALA A 420 8.96 12.52 19.26
C ALA A 420 10.12 12.52 20.26
N LYS A 421 10.85 11.42 20.41
CA LYS A 421 12.02 11.31 21.31
C LYS A 421 13.15 12.27 20.94
N ALA A 422 13.28 12.60 19.67
CA ALA A 422 14.31 13.50 19.18
C ALA A 422 13.97 15.00 19.34
N GLU A 423 12.70 15.34 19.56
CA GLU A 423 12.25 16.73 19.81
C GLU A 423 12.82 17.78 18.81
N GLY A 424 12.94 17.39 17.52
CA GLY A 424 13.46 18.25 16.46
C GLY A 424 14.99 18.33 16.36
N ILE A 425 15.75 17.52 17.10
CA ILE A 425 17.23 17.52 17.09
C ILE A 425 17.81 16.73 15.89
N LEU A 426 16.98 15.89 15.23
CA LEU A 426 17.46 15.11 14.07
C LEU A 426 17.93 16.03 12.94
N PRO A 427 18.93 15.60 12.16
CA PRO A 427 19.38 16.39 11.01
C PRO A 427 18.27 16.52 9.96
N HIS A 428 18.21 17.68 9.30
CA HIS A 428 17.27 17.94 8.20
C HIS A 428 17.68 17.15 6.96
N LYS A 429 17.37 15.88 6.97
CA LYS A 429 17.71 14.89 5.95
C LYS A 429 16.63 13.84 5.83
N LEU A 430 16.68 13.13 4.72
CA LEU A 430 15.95 11.87 4.58
C LEU A 430 16.68 10.78 5.36
N LEU A 431 16.01 10.24 6.37
CA LEU A 431 16.52 9.23 7.30
C LEU A 431 15.76 7.92 7.09
N ARG A 432 16.39 6.81 7.43
CA ARG A 432 15.76 5.50 7.53
C ARG A 432 15.67 5.08 8.98
N LEU A 433 14.71 4.21 9.30
CA LEU A 433 14.75 3.48 10.57
C LEU A 433 15.99 2.58 10.59
N ASP A 434 16.51 2.35 11.77
CA ASP A 434 17.64 1.44 11.92
C ASP A 434 17.18 -0.03 11.82
N GLU A 435 18.12 -0.89 11.44
CA GLU A 435 17.89 -2.32 11.24
C GLU A 435 17.40 -3.03 12.51
N GLU A 436 17.81 -2.56 13.69
CA GLU A 436 17.37 -3.10 14.97
C GLU A 436 15.88 -2.81 15.22
N THR A 437 15.40 -1.65 14.80
CA THR A 437 13.96 -1.31 14.86
C THR A 437 13.16 -2.23 13.93
N ASP A 438 13.59 -2.41 12.67
CA ASP A 438 12.91 -3.32 11.74
C ASP A 438 12.89 -4.75 12.28
N LYS A 439 14.00 -5.24 12.84
CA LYS A 439 14.09 -6.55 13.46
C LYS A 439 13.14 -6.72 14.65
N ARG A 440 13.11 -5.76 15.58
CA ARG A 440 12.19 -5.77 16.73
C ARG A 440 10.71 -5.84 16.28
N LEU A 441 10.35 -5.08 15.26
CA LEU A 441 8.99 -5.09 14.72
C LEU A 441 8.65 -6.42 14.04
N ALA A 442 9.61 -7.02 13.31
CA ALA A 442 9.45 -8.34 12.71
C ALA A 442 9.29 -9.44 13.78
N GLU A 443 10.08 -9.40 14.85
CA GLU A 443 9.94 -10.31 16.01
C GLU A 443 8.56 -10.18 16.66
N ALA A 444 8.06 -8.94 16.85
CA ALA A 444 6.72 -8.71 17.37
C ALA A 444 5.64 -9.27 16.44
N ALA A 445 5.80 -9.11 15.12
CA ALA A 445 4.88 -9.63 14.11
C ALA A 445 4.82 -11.17 14.10
N LEU A 446 5.96 -11.83 14.25
CA LEU A 446 6.03 -13.29 14.36
C LEU A 446 5.43 -13.79 15.68
N ALA A 447 5.72 -13.08 16.78
CA ALA A 447 5.20 -13.44 18.11
C ALA A 447 3.66 -13.37 18.18
N VAL A 448 3.05 -12.35 17.55
CA VAL A 448 1.57 -12.22 17.47
C VAL A 448 0.94 -13.39 16.73
N ARG A 449 1.64 -13.97 15.74
CA ARG A 449 1.22 -15.16 14.99
C ARG A 449 1.61 -16.48 15.65
N GLY A 450 2.23 -16.47 16.83
CA GLY A 450 2.72 -17.67 17.51
C GLY A 450 3.90 -18.36 16.81
N ILE A 451 4.53 -17.68 15.85
CA ILE A 451 5.65 -18.23 15.08
C ILE A 451 6.94 -18.00 15.87
N ARG A 452 7.69 -19.07 16.09
CA ARG A 452 9.03 -19.03 16.68
C ARG A 452 10.08 -19.26 15.61
N ILE A 453 11.12 -18.44 15.61
CA ILE A 453 12.29 -18.62 14.75
C ILE A 453 13.46 -19.14 15.57
N ASP A 454 14.45 -19.72 14.91
CA ASP A 454 15.70 -20.17 15.54
C ASP A 454 16.54 -18.94 15.94
N GLU A 455 17.03 -18.94 17.18
CA GLU A 455 17.90 -17.89 17.71
C GLU A 455 19.34 -18.00 17.21
N GLY A 456 19.67 -19.09 16.54
CA GLY A 456 21.01 -19.40 16.06
C GLY A 456 21.99 -19.85 17.16
N ALA A 457 23.09 -20.49 16.77
CA ALA A 457 24.06 -21.10 17.69
C ALA A 457 25.28 -20.23 18.01
N GLY A 458 25.20 -18.92 17.83
CA GLY A 458 26.35 -18.05 18.15
C GLY A 458 26.23 -16.63 17.57
N PRO A 459 27.18 -15.77 17.82
CA PRO A 459 27.14 -14.40 17.35
C PRO A 459 27.15 -14.36 15.81
N LEU A 460 26.24 -13.58 15.23
CA LEU A 460 26.16 -13.35 13.78
C LEU A 460 27.39 -12.61 13.22
N VAL A 461 28.06 -11.84 14.08
CA VAL A 461 29.26 -11.08 13.73
C VAL A 461 30.49 -11.88 14.14
N ARG A 462 31.25 -12.33 13.16
CA ARG A 462 32.59 -12.90 13.38
C ARG A 462 33.64 -11.79 13.40
N ASP A 463 34.74 -11.99 14.16
CA ASP A 463 35.88 -11.10 14.06
C ASP A 463 36.33 -11.07 12.55
N TRP A 464 36.38 -9.88 11.95
CA TRP A 464 36.78 -9.71 10.56
C TRP A 464 38.19 -10.28 10.26
N ARG A 465 39.01 -10.51 11.32
CA ARG A 465 40.34 -11.12 11.23
C ARG A 465 40.27 -12.64 11.06
N GLN A 466 39.13 -13.27 11.40
CA GLN A 466 38.94 -14.68 11.19
C GLN A 466 38.74 -14.98 9.70
N THR A 467 39.74 -15.68 9.13
CA THR A 467 39.69 -16.11 7.74
C THR A 467 39.66 -17.65 7.70
N ARG A 468 39.27 -18.21 6.53
CA ARG A 468 39.32 -19.69 6.34
C ARG A 468 40.67 -20.35 6.62
N TYR A 469 41.75 -19.56 6.70
CA TYR A 469 43.13 -20.07 6.88
C TYR A 469 43.55 -20.13 8.34
N ASN A 470 42.81 -19.56 9.25
CA ASN A 470 43.07 -19.59 10.70
C ASN A 470 41.88 -20.16 11.52
N GLU A 471 40.99 -20.93 10.87
CA GLU A 471 39.90 -21.65 11.56
C GLU A 471 40.40 -22.96 12.27
N GLU A 472 41.61 -23.40 11.99
CA GLU A 472 42.18 -24.64 12.59
C GLU A 472 42.85 -24.43 13.95
N GLU A 473 42.95 -23.18 14.44
CA GLU A 473 43.62 -22.86 15.72
C GLU A 473 42.67 -22.44 16.85
N ALA A 474 41.35 -22.70 16.72
CA ALA A 474 40.34 -22.33 17.71
C ALA A 474 39.81 -23.51 18.52
#